data_60b45ef204d28065b52f645e97121d90
#
_entry.id   60b45ef204d28065b52f645e97121d90
#
_cell.length_a   1.000
_cell.length_b   1.000
_cell.length_c   1.000
_cell.angle_alpha   90.00
_cell.angle_beta   90.00
_cell.angle_gamma   90.00
#
_symmetry.space_group_name_H-M   'P 1'
#
loop_
_entity.id
_entity.type
_entity.pdbx_description
1 polymer ?
#
loop_
_entity_poly.entity_id
_entity_poly.type
_entity_poly.pdbx_seq_one_letter_code
_entity_poly.pdbx_strand_id
1 'polypeptide(L)'
;KRPELLIPASSLEVLRVAVLYGADAVYIGGEAFGLRAKAKNFTPEEMAEGIVFAHDRGVKVYVTANIFAHNGDLEDAFAYFGQLRDLKTRDGRMAAPDALIISDPGMFVLAKKAWPDAEIHISTQANSTNYETWNFWWNLGAKRVVSARELSLEEIRQVRERIPEEMEIECFVHGAMCISYSGRCLLSNYFTGRDANRGACTHPCRWKYAVVEETRPGEYLPVYENERGTFLFNSKDLCMIGHIPELLEAGIDSFKIEGRMKTALYVATVARTYRKAIDDCLESEEKYRKNMPWYLEEIARCTYRQFTTGFYFGRPDETTQIYDASTYYSDAIYLGIVYERDEMGRARIEQRNKFCVGDRIEIMKPDGRDIDATVEKIEDEDGREAISAPHPK
;
A
#
# COMPACT_ATOMS: atom_id res chain seq x y z
N LYS A 1 -21.63 4.13 7.89
CA LYS A 1 -20.39 4.38 8.66
C LYS A 1 -19.30 4.82 7.70
N ARG A 2 -18.51 5.87 8.05
CA ARG A 2 -17.34 6.28 7.26
C ARG A 2 -16.27 5.20 7.36
N PRO A 3 -15.77 4.64 6.25
CA PRO A 3 -14.69 3.68 6.29
C PRO A 3 -13.36 4.39 6.59
N GLU A 4 -12.46 3.67 7.23
CA GLU A 4 -11.07 4.10 7.39
C GLU A 4 -10.34 4.01 6.05
N LEU A 5 -9.59 5.04 5.66
CA LEU A 5 -8.66 4.99 4.54
C LEU A 5 -7.25 4.71 5.06
N LEU A 6 -6.75 3.50 4.81
CA LEU A 6 -5.46 3.01 5.28
C LEU A 6 -4.41 3.06 4.18
N ILE A 7 -3.39 3.88 4.39
CA ILE A 7 -2.36 4.22 3.39
C ILE A 7 -0.99 3.63 3.78
N PRO A 8 -0.21 3.09 2.83
CA PRO A 8 1.15 2.61 3.08
C PRO A 8 2.16 3.75 3.21
N ALA A 9 3.21 3.54 4.02
CA ALA A 9 4.38 4.40 3.99
C ALA A 9 5.68 3.59 4.12
N SER A 10 6.69 3.98 3.32
CA SER A 10 8.02 3.37 3.28
C SER A 10 9.09 4.17 4.01
N SER A 11 8.80 5.41 4.37
CA SER A 11 9.71 6.34 5.03
C SER A 11 8.94 7.41 5.78
N LEU A 12 9.63 8.14 6.65
CA LEU A 12 9.05 9.26 7.38
C LEU A 12 8.46 10.35 6.45
N GLU A 13 9.13 10.62 5.31
CA GLU A 13 8.63 11.53 4.27
C GLU A 13 7.28 11.05 3.72
N VAL A 14 7.21 9.77 3.31
CA VAL A 14 5.99 9.20 2.74
C VAL A 14 4.86 9.12 3.77
N LEU A 15 5.19 8.85 5.05
CA LEU A 15 4.21 8.88 6.15
C LEU A 15 3.60 10.28 6.29
N ARG A 16 4.44 11.32 6.32
CA ARG A 16 3.98 12.71 6.41
C ARG A 16 3.06 13.06 5.23
N VAL A 17 3.43 12.66 4.03
CA VAL A 17 2.59 12.84 2.83
C VAL A 17 1.27 12.10 2.98
N ALA A 18 1.26 10.82 3.37
CA ALA A 18 0.02 10.06 3.57
C ALA A 18 -0.94 10.76 4.53
N VAL A 19 -0.42 11.22 5.68
CA VAL A 19 -1.18 11.94 6.70
C VAL A 19 -1.77 13.25 6.17
N LEU A 20 -0.96 14.04 5.46
CA LEU A 20 -1.39 15.34 4.93
C LEU A 20 -2.40 15.21 3.78
N TYR A 21 -2.35 14.11 3.01
CA TYR A 21 -3.20 13.90 1.84
C TYR A 21 -4.46 13.07 2.13
N GLY A 22 -4.81 12.84 3.39
CA GLY A 22 -6.15 12.38 3.76
C GLY A 22 -6.24 10.94 4.27
N ALA A 23 -5.14 10.32 4.69
CA ALA A 23 -5.18 9.06 5.40
C ALA A 23 -5.90 9.18 6.75
N ASP A 24 -6.76 8.22 7.10
CA ASP A 24 -7.28 8.04 8.46
C ASP A 24 -6.32 7.19 9.30
N ALA A 25 -5.57 6.31 8.62
CA ALA A 25 -4.50 5.52 9.23
C ALA A 25 -3.37 5.26 8.23
N VAL A 26 -2.16 5.02 8.76
CA VAL A 26 -0.97 4.69 7.96
C VAL A 26 -0.39 3.38 8.46
N TYR A 27 0.00 2.46 7.54
CA TYR A 27 0.74 1.28 7.94
C TYR A 27 2.19 1.32 7.46
N ILE A 28 3.09 0.98 8.38
CA ILE A 28 4.54 1.05 8.21
C ILE A 28 5.20 -0.28 8.56
N GLY A 29 6.48 -0.43 8.22
CA GLY A 29 7.30 -1.56 8.66
C GLY A 29 8.55 -1.06 9.37
N GLY A 30 8.85 -1.69 10.51
CA GLY A 30 10.14 -1.53 11.16
C GLY A 30 11.24 -2.32 10.45
N GLU A 31 12.46 -2.19 10.92
CA GLU A 31 13.64 -2.91 10.39
C GLU A 31 13.53 -4.42 10.54
N ALA A 32 12.73 -4.90 11.49
CA ALA A 32 12.50 -6.32 11.77
C ALA A 32 11.05 -6.77 11.48
N PHE A 33 10.88 -8.05 11.16
CA PHE A 33 9.61 -8.79 11.05
C PHE A 33 8.57 -8.26 10.05
N GLY A 34 8.86 -7.20 9.30
CA GLY A 34 8.00 -6.71 8.22
C GLY A 34 8.31 -7.39 6.89
N LEU A 35 7.26 -7.61 6.08
CA LEU A 35 7.46 -8.01 4.69
C LEU A 35 7.98 -6.81 3.91
N ARG A 36 9.20 -6.85 3.52
CA ARG A 36 9.96 -5.93 2.66
C ARG A 36 11.32 -5.59 3.27
N ALA A 37 12.07 -6.63 3.62
CA ALA A 37 13.43 -6.54 4.18
C ALA A 37 14.40 -5.69 3.36
N LYS A 38 14.09 -5.36 2.09
CA LYS A 38 14.90 -4.49 1.20
C LYS A 38 14.32 -3.07 1.01
N ALA A 39 13.17 -2.75 1.62
CA ALA A 39 12.69 -1.38 1.63
C ALA A 39 13.55 -0.55 2.61
N LYS A 40 13.56 0.78 2.43
CA LYS A 40 13.87 1.67 3.55
C LYS A 40 12.80 1.38 4.62
N ASN A 41 13.19 0.73 5.69
CA ASN A 41 12.32 0.49 6.85
C ASN A 41 12.58 1.63 7.85
N PHE A 42 11.60 1.90 8.69
CA PHE A 42 11.75 2.92 9.71
C PHE A 42 12.72 2.48 10.79
N THR A 43 13.69 3.30 11.11
CA THR A 43 14.42 3.19 12.39
C THR A 43 13.47 3.44 13.56
N PRO A 44 13.80 3.01 14.78
CA PRO A 44 12.98 3.32 15.95
C PRO A 44 12.72 4.83 16.13
N GLU A 45 13.72 5.68 15.86
CA GLU A 45 13.61 7.13 15.96
C GLU A 45 12.65 7.70 14.90
N GLU A 46 12.80 7.30 13.63
CA GLU A 46 11.92 7.71 12.54
C GLU A 46 10.48 7.24 12.78
N MET A 47 10.32 6.01 13.32
CA MET A 47 9.03 5.45 13.68
C MET A 47 8.37 6.29 14.78
N ALA A 48 9.09 6.60 15.86
CA ALA A 48 8.57 7.40 16.95
C ALA A 48 8.16 8.82 16.48
N GLU A 49 9.00 9.44 15.66
CA GLU A 49 8.70 10.76 15.09
C GLU A 49 7.45 10.71 14.17
N GLY A 50 7.37 9.69 13.32
CA GLY A 50 6.25 9.50 12.40
C GLY A 50 4.94 9.23 13.13
N ILE A 51 4.94 8.39 14.16
CA ILE A 51 3.76 8.11 14.99
C ILE A 51 3.25 9.38 15.67
N VAL A 52 4.14 10.12 16.31
CA VAL A 52 3.77 11.39 16.96
C VAL A 52 3.22 12.40 15.95
N PHE A 53 3.87 12.53 14.78
CA PHE A 53 3.37 13.41 13.72
C PHE A 53 1.95 13.06 13.27
N ALA A 54 1.66 11.76 13.13
CA ALA A 54 0.35 11.24 12.76
C ALA A 54 -0.68 11.48 13.88
N HIS A 55 -0.35 11.10 15.11
CA HIS A 55 -1.23 11.27 16.26
C HIS A 55 -1.60 12.73 16.53
N ASP A 56 -0.66 13.68 16.38
CA ASP A 56 -0.93 15.13 16.50
C ASP A 56 -1.96 15.62 15.46
N ARG A 57 -2.27 14.79 14.43
CA ARG A 57 -3.26 15.05 13.38
C ARG A 57 -4.47 14.11 13.40
N GLY A 58 -4.60 13.31 14.46
CA GLY A 58 -5.69 12.35 14.62
C GLY A 58 -5.61 11.14 13.68
N VAL A 59 -4.45 10.84 13.10
CA VAL A 59 -4.21 9.72 12.20
C VAL A 59 -3.54 8.57 12.96
N LYS A 60 -4.06 7.35 12.81
CA LYS A 60 -3.52 6.14 13.44
C LYS A 60 -2.31 5.59 12.69
N VAL A 61 -1.46 4.85 13.40
CA VAL A 61 -0.31 4.18 12.79
C VAL A 61 -0.28 2.70 13.18
N TYR A 62 -0.21 1.83 12.17
CA TYR A 62 -0.14 0.38 12.35
C TYR A 62 1.22 -0.15 11.91
N VAL A 63 1.82 -1.02 12.72
CA VAL A 63 3.13 -1.60 12.43
C VAL A 63 2.99 -3.04 11.95
N THR A 64 3.60 -3.34 10.80
CA THR A 64 3.59 -4.70 10.25
C THR A 64 4.66 -5.56 10.90
N ALA A 65 4.25 -6.73 11.43
CA ALA A 65 5.09 -7.83 11.88
C ALA A 65 4.54 -9.14 11.28
N ASN A 66 4.42 -9.16 9.96
CA ASN A 66 3.62 -10.13 9.21
C ASN A 66 4.42 -11.09 8.34
N ILE A 67 5.68 -11.36 8.68
CA ILE A 67 6.44 -12.47 8.10
C ILE A 67 5.90 -13.82 8.61
N PHE A 68 6.23 -14.91 7.91
CA PHE A 68 6.18 -16.24 8.50
C PHE A 68 7.45 -16.46 9.31
N ALA A 69 7.28 -16.43 10.64
CA ALA A 69 8.40 -16.53 11.56
C ALA A 69 8.91 -17.99 11.65
N HIS A 70 10.25 -18.12 11.68
CA HIS A 70 10.92 -19.38 12.01
C HIS A 70 11.33 -19.38 13.49
N ASN A 71 11.68 -20.54 14.05
CA ASN A 71 12.07 -20.64 15.46
C ASN A 71 13.16 -19.65 15.87
N GLY A 72 14.14 -19.37 14.98
CA GLY A 72 15.19 -18.41 15.24
C GLY A 72 14.75 -16.94 15.30
N ASP A 73 13.51 -16.63 14.87
CA ASP A 73 12.98 -15.25 14.89
C ASP A 73 12.22 -14.94 16.20
N LEU A 74 11.86 -15.97 17.00
CA LEU A 74 10.84 -15.83 18.05
C LEU A 74 11.32 -15.02 19.26
N GLU A 75 12.57 -15.19 19.68
CA GLU A 75 13.13 -14.45 20.83
C GLU A 75 13.23 -12.96 20.51
N ASP A 76 13.77 -12.63 19.32
CA ASP A 76 13.88 -11.26 18.85
C ASP A 76 12.49 -10.62 18.64
N ALA A 77 11.49 -11.40 18.18
CA ALA A 77 10.13 -10.93 18.00
C ALA A 77 9.49 -10.53 19.34
N PHE A 78 9.69 -11.33 20.40
CA PHE A 78 9.18 -10.99 21.71
C PHE A 78 9.75 -9.66 22.23
N ALA A 79 11.08 -9.48 22.10
CA ALA A 79 11.74 -8.25 22.49
C ALA A 79 11.25 -7.04 21.67
N TYR A 80 11.06 -7.22 20.35
CA TYR A 80 10.58 -6.21 19.44
C TYR A 80 9.17 -5.70 19.81
N PHE A 81 8.23 -6.57 20.16
CA PHE A 81 6.91 -6.16 20.59
C PHE A 81 6.94 -5.34 21.88
N GLY A 82 7.82 -5.69 22.82
CA GLY A 82 8.07 -4.87 24.00
C GLY A 82 8.64 -3.48 23.67
N GLN A 83 9.58 -3.42 22.73
CA GLN A 83 10.15 -2.15 22.27
C GLN A 83 9.08 -1.26 21.59
N LEU A 84 8.19 -1.83 20.79
CA LEU A 84 7.09 -1.06 20.16
C LEU A 84 6.12 -0.50 21.20
N ARG A 85 5.78 -1.27 22.24
CA ARG A 85 4.93 -0.80 23.36
C ARG A 85 5.55 0.41 24.05
N ASP A 86 6.84 0.34 24.32
CA ASP A 86 7.56 1.33 25.13
C ASP A 86 8.26 2.42 24.30
N LEU A 87 7.96 2.48 22.98
CA LEU A 87 8.59 3.39 22.04
C LEU A 87 8.33 4.86 22.43
N LYS A 88 9.37 5.66 22.35
CA LYS A 88 9.35 7.10 22.69
C LYS A 88 10.21 7.90 21.72
N THR A 89 9.82 9.14 21.54
CA THR A 89 10.67 10.16 20.90
C THR A 89 11.85 10.55 21.80
N ARG A 90 12.84 11.24 21.24
CA ARG A 90 14.01 11.73 22.00
C ARG A 90 13.66 12.68 23.15
N ASP A 91 12.58 13.41 23.03
CA ASP A 91 12.03 14.30 24.06
C ASP A 91 11.10 13.57 25.05
N GLY A 92 10.95 12.24 24.94
CA GLY A 92 10.25 11.40 25.89
C GLY A 92 8.74 11.25 25.67
N ARG A 93 8.17 11.76 24.56
CA ARG A 93 6.77 11.53 24.22
C ARG A 93 6.54 10.06 23.85
N MET A 94 5.46 9.45 24.37
CA MET A 94 5.05 8.12 24.00
C MET A 94 4.68 8.07 22.50
N ALA A 95 5.14 7.02 21.82
CA ALA A 95 4.99 6.82 20.39
C ALA A 95 4.66 5.35 20.06
N ALA A 96 3.89 4.69 20.92
CA ALA A 96 3.42 3.34 20.64
C ALA A 96 2.48 3.35 19.42
N PRO A 97 2.60 2.37 18.50
CA PRO A 97 1.64 2.23 17.40
C PRO A 97 0.25 1.86 17.92
N ASP A 98 -0.80 2.20 17.15
CA ASP A 98 -2.18 1.92 17.51
C ASP A 98 -2.54 0.44 17.34
N ALA A 99 -1.90 -0.27 16.39
CA ALA A 99 -2.10 -1.70 16.21
C ALA A 99 -0.88 -2.39 15.58
N LEU A 100 -0.84 -3.70 15.73
CA LEU A 100 0.13 -4.59 15.09
C LEU A 100 -0.57 -5.39 13.99
N ILE A 101 0.04 -5.49 12.79
CA ILE A 101 -0.46 -6.30 11.69
C ILE A 101 0.35 -7.60 11.66
N ILE A 102 -0.28 -8.73 12.01
CA ILE A 102 0.37 -10.03 12.22
C ILE A 102 -0.32 -11.11 11.38
N SER A 103 0.44 -12.07 10.84
CA SER A 103 -0.11 -13.20 10.08
C SER A 103 0.14 -14.56 10.72
N ASP A 104 1.21 -14.68 11.48
CA ASP A 104 1.65 -15.93 12.08
C ASP A 104 1.04 -16.11 13.48
N PRO A 105 0.40 -17.28 13.79
CA PRO A 105 -0.21 -17.53 15.11
C PRO A 105 0.81 -17.50 16.26
N GLY A 106 2.04 -17.96 16.03
CA GLY A 106 3.11 -17.88 17.03
C GLY A 106 3.49 -16.45 17.38
N MET A 107 3.63 -15.60 16.35
CA MET A 107 3.86 -14.15 16.50
C MET A 107 2.71 -13.47 17.23
N PHE A 108 1.46 -13.87 16.95
CA PHE A 108 0.27 -13.38 17.65
C PHE A 108 0.35 -13.65 19.16
N VAL A 109 0.66 -14.90 19.53
CA VAL A 109 0.80 -15.30 20.94
C VAL A 109 1.94 -14.52 21.63
N LEU A 110 3.07 -14.35 20.95
CA LEU A 110 4.20 -13.58 21.48
C LEU A 110 3.86 -12.10 21.66
N ALA A 111 3.17 -11.50 20.69
CA ALA A 111 2.72 -10.11 20.79
C ALA A 111 1.80 -9.91 22.00
N LYS A 112 0.80 -10.78 22.21
CA LYS A 112 -0.08 -10.72 23.38
C LYS A 112 0.63 -10.99 24.71
N LYS A 113 1.72 -11.78 24.73
CA LYS A 113 2.55 -11.96 25.93
C LYS A 113 3.42 -10.73 26.25
N ALA A 114 4.02 -10.12 25.22
CA ALA A 114 4.90 -8.95 25.39
C ALA A 114 4.10 -7.66 25.61
N TRP A 115 2.93 -7.57 24.98
CA TRP A 115 2.04 -6.42 25.03
C TRP A 115 0.56 -6.88 25.11
N PRO A 116 0.04 -7.22 26.31
CA PRO A 116 -1.29 -7.80 26.47
C PRO A 116 -2.44 -6.98 25.87
N ASP A 117 -2.36 -5.66 25.96
CA ASP A 117 -3.39 -4.73 25.47
C ASP A 117 -3.19 -4.34 24.01
N ALA A 118 -2.20 -4.89 23.29
CA ALA A 118 -1.98 -4.60 21.89
C ALA A 118 -3.24 -4.90 21.07
N GLU A 119 -3.68 -3.93 20.27
CA GLU A 119 -4.65 -4.18 19.22
C GLU A 119 -3.96 -4.94 18.08
N ILE A 120 -4.54 -6.05 17.63
CA ILE A 120 -3.96 -6.89 16.59
C ILE A 120 -4.92 -6.98 15.40
N HIS A 121 -4.39 -6.66 14.22
CA HIS A 121 -5.02 -6.85 12.92
C HIS A 121 -4.39 -8.07 12.23
N ILE A 122 -5.21 -9.01 11.81
CA ILE A 122 -4.73 -10.20 11.10
C ILE A 122 -4.43 -9.84 9.65
N SER A 123 -3.18 -10.03 9.24
CA SER A 123 -2.72 -9.73 7.89
C SER A 123 -3.41 -10.61 6.83
N THR A 124 -3.58 -10.09 5.62
CA THR A 124 -4.02 -10.87 4.44
C THR A 124 -3.19 -12.12 4.19
N GLN A 125 -1.95 -12.18 4.70
CA GLN A 125 -1.09 -13.36 4.59
C GLN A 125 -1.51 -14.53 5.45
N ALA A 126 -2.40 -14.34 6.42
CA ALA A 126 -3.07 -15.44 7.11
C ALA A 126 -4.07 -16.16 6.19
N ASN A 127 -4.39 -15.58 5.01
CA ASN A 127 -5.29 -16.13 4.01
C ASN A 127 -6.66 -16.51 4.58
N SER A 128 -7.27 -15.58 5.33
CA SER A 128 -8.59 -15.76 5.93
C SER A 128 -9.68 -15.64 4.87
N THR A 129 -10.26 -16.78 4.49
CA THR A 129 -11.21 -16.90 3.38
C THR A 129 -12.63 -17.32 3.80
N ASN A 130 -12.88 -17.55 5.08
CA ASN A 130 -14.18 -17.97 5.56
C ASN A 130 -14.47 -17.43 6.98
N TYR A 131 -15.74 -17.27 7.31
CA TYR A 131 -16.19 -16.67 8.58
C TYR A 131 -15.75 -17.46 9.83
N GLU A 132 -15.54 -18.79 9.76
CA GLU A 132 -15.05 -19.56 10.89
C GLU A 132 -13.59 -19.20 11.23
N THR A 133 -12.75 -19.00 10.22
CA THR A 133 -11.37 -18.49 10.43
C THR A 133 -11.39 -17.09 11.05
N TRP A 134 -12.34 -16.24 10.67
CA TRP A 134 -12.49 -14.90 11.25
C TRP A 134 -12.94 -14.98 12.70
N ASN A 135 -13.95 -15.78 13.01
CA ASN A 135 -14.40 -16.03 14.39
C ASN A 135 -13.29 -16.64 15.26
N PHE A 136 -12.46 -17.52 14.70
CA PHE A 136 -11.28 -18.06 15.40
C PHE A 136 -10.34 -16.92 15.84
N TRP A 137 -9.99 -16.00 14.93
CA TRP A 137 -9.13 -14.87 15.26
C TRP A 137 -9.77 -13.92 16.27
N TRP A 138 -11.06 -13.65 16.13
CA TRP A 138 -11.83 -12.85 17.09
C TRP A 138 -11.77 -13.45 18.51
N ASN A 139 -12.00 -14.74 18.62
CA ASN A 139 -11.97 -15.46 19.90
C ASN A 139 -10.57 -15.43 20.54
N LEU A 140 -9.51 -15.28 19.76
CA LEU A 140 -8.15 -15.06 20.26
C LEU A 140 -7.86 -13.59 20.63
N GLY A 141 -8.79 -12.67 20.35
CA GLY A 141 -8.67 -11.25 20.69
C GLY A 141 -8.08 -10.39 19.56
N ALA A 142 -8.16 -10.82 18.29
CA ALA A 142 -7.90 -9.94 17.16
C ALA A 142 -9.07 -8.97 16.97
N LYS A 143 -8.76 -7.70 16.67
CA LYS A 143 -9.78 -6.66 16.45
C LYS A 143 -10.25 -6.61 15.00
N ARG A 144 -9.35 -6.88 14.05
CA ARG A 144 -9.56 -6.71 12.61
C ARG A 144 -8.95 -7.88 11.84
N VAL A 145 -9.57 -8.24 10.74
CA VAL A 145 -8.99 -9.16 9.76
C VAL A 145 -8.92 -8.49 8.39
N VAL A 146 -7.74 -8.56 7.78
CA VAL A 146 -7.54 -8.18 6.39
C VAL A 146 -7.95 -9.36 5.51
N SER A 147 -8.99 -9.19 4.71
CA SER A 147 -9.50 -10.20 3.81
C SER A 147 -8.42 -10.75 2.88
N ALA A 148 -8.50 -12.03 2.54
CA ALA A 148 -7.81 -12.54 1.37
C ALA A 148 -8.32 -11.79 0.12
N ARG A 149 -7.42 -11.51 -0.84
CA ARG A 149 -7.76 -10.73 -2.06
C ARG A 149 -8.59 -11.53 -3.05
N GLU A 150 -8.70 -12.81 -2.82
CA GLU A 150 -9.39 -13.80 -3.65
C GLU A 150 -10.88 -13.91 -3.32
N LEU A 151 -11.37 -13.20 -2.28
CA LEU A 151 -12.79 -13.15 -1.95
C LEU A 151 -13.55 -12.14 -2.82
N SER A 152 -14.73 -12.55 -3.27
CA SER A 152 -15.72 -11.69 -3.91
C SER A 152 -16.45 -10.81 -2.88
N LEU A 153 -17.11 -9.73 -3.33
CA LEU A 153 -17.96 -8.90 -2.47
C LEU A 153 -19.08 -9.70 -1.82
N GLU A 154 -19.63 -10.66 -2.53
CA GLU A 154 -20.66 -11.55 -2.00
C GLU A 154 -20.15 -12.40 -0.84
N GLU A 155 -18.97 -12.99 -0.98
CA GLU A 155 -18.33 -13.75 0.11
C GLU A 155 -18.01 -12.86 1.30
N ILE A 156 -17.57 -11.61 1.08
CA ILE A 156 -17.32 -10.63 2.15
C ILE A 156 -18.61 -10.27 2.89
N ARG A 157 -19.75 -10.08 2.19
CA ARG A 157 -21.08 -9.89 2.81
C ARG A 157 -21.45 -11.09 3.69
N GLN A 158 -21.26 -12.31 3.17
CA GLN A 158 -21.53 -13.54 3.92
C GLN A 158 -20.64 -13.67 5.18
N VAL A 159 -19.40 -13.21 5.11
CA VAL A 159 -18.53 -13.11 6.30
C VAL A 159 -19.12 -12.08 7.28
N ARG A 160 -19.47 -10.86 6.81
CA ARG A 160 -20.02 -9.79 7.67
C ARG A 160 -21.26 -10.23 8.44
N GLU A 161 -22.14 -11.01 7.82
CA GLU A 161 -23.36 -11.54 8.47
C GLU A 161 -23.11 -12.55 9.58
N ARG A 162 -21.92 -13.18 9.61
CA ARG A 162 -21.60 -14.31 10.50
C ARG A 162 -20.47 -14.05 11.50
N ILE A 163 -19.95 -12.82 11.53
CA ILE A 163 -18.94 -12.40 12.51
C ILE A 163 -19.55 -11.33 13.44
N PRO A 164 -18.99 -11.10 14.64
CA PRO A 164 -19.43 -10.03 15.52
C PRO A 164 -19.38 -8.65 14.84
N GLU A 165 -20.32 -7.79 15.17
CA GLU A 165 -20.40 -6.43 14.62
C GLU A 165 -19.16 -5.61 14.97
N GLU A 166 -18.58 -5.84 16.14
CA GLU A 166 -17.41 -5.15 16.64
C GLU A 166 -16.10 -5.58 15.95
N MET A 167 -16.11 -6.72 15.25
CA MET A 167 -14.98 -7.19 14.46
C MET A 167 -14.90 -6.42 13.15
N GLU A 168 -13.75 -5.83 12.88
CA GLU A 168 -13.56 -5.00 11.68
C GLU A 168 -13.10 -5.81 10.48
N ILE A 169 -13.67 -5.47 9.31
CA ILE A 169 -13.29 -6.00 7.99
C ILE A 169 -12.40 -4.98 7.29
N GLU A 170 -11.19 -5.38 6.91
CA GLU A 170 -10.28 -4.58 6.07
C GLU A 170 -10.08 -5.27 4.73
N CYS A 171 -10.17 -4.51 3.64
CA CYS A 171 -9.95 -5.02 2.28
C CYS A 171 -9.00 -4.14 1.49
N PHE A 172 -8.17 -4.77 0.64
CA PHE A 172 -7.41 -4.01 -0.35
C PHE A 172 -8.34 -3.48 -1.44
N VAL A 173 -8.23 -2.19 -1.75
CA VAL A 173 -9.05 -1.53 -2.76
C VAL A 173 -8.24 -0.93 -3.90
N HIS A 174 -6.91 -0.86 -3.77
CA HIS A 174 -6.03 -0.32 -4.80
C HIS A 174 -4.61 -0.90 -4.73
N GLY A 175 -3.97 -1.01 -5.90
CA GLY A 175 -2.55 -1.34 -6.06
C GLY A 175 -2.29 -2.74 -6.58
N ALA A 176 -1.05 -3.20 -6.46
CA ALA A 176 -0.58 -4.42 -7.11
C ALA A 176 -1.29 -5.68 -6.61
N MET A 177 -1.69 -6.54 -7.56
CA MET A 177 -2.19 -7.88 -7.29
C MET A 177 -1.05 -8.92 -7.27
N CYS A 178 -1.25 -10.02 -6.56
CA CYS A 178 -0.35 -11.16 -6.51
C CYS A 178 -0.91 -12.32 -7.36
N ILE A 179 -0.01 -13.14 -7.94
CA ILE A 179 -0.39 -14.34 -8.71
C ILE A 179 -0.98 -15.46 -7.85
N SER A 180 -0.67 -15.46 -6.56
CA SER A 180 -1.09 -16.49 -5.62
C SER A 180 -1.61 -15.83 -4.35
N TYR A 181 -2.21 -16.63 -3.49
CA TYR A 181 -2.51 -16.21 -2.12
C TYR A 181 -1.30 -15.53 -1.48
N SER A 182 -1.54 -14.45 -0.77
CA SER A 182 -0.47 -13.63 -0.18
C SER A 182 0.46 -14.49 0.69
N GLY A 183 1.77 -14.37 0.46
CA GLY A 183 2.81 -15.09 1.20
C GLY A 183 2.97 -16.57 0.84
N ARG A 184 2.20 -17.13 -0.10
CA ARG A 184 2.24 -18.58 -0.44
C ARG A 184 3.04 -18.91 -1.71
N CYS A 185 3.53 -17.90 -2.44
CA CYS A 185 4.28 -18.09 -3.66
C CYS A 185 5.74 -18.45 -3.40
N LEU A 186 6.21 -19.53 -4.00
CA LEU A 186 7.61 -19.98 -3.93
C LEU A 186 8.45 -19.59 -5.14
N LEU A 187 7.88 -18.96 -6.18
CA LEU A 187 8.61 -18.62 -7.41
C LEU A 187 9.86 -17.76 -7.13
N SER A 188 9.76 -16.79 -6.24
CA SER A 188 10.91 -15.94 -5.91
C SER A 188 12.02 -16.72 -5.23
N ASN A 189 11.69 -17.62 -4.31
CA ASN A 189 12.68 -18.49 -3.67
C ASN A 189 13.31 -19.42 -4.71
N TYR A 190 12.49 -20.08 -5.54
CA TYR A 190 12.96 -21.02 -6.55
C TYR A 190 13.94 -20.39 -7.54
N PHE A 191 13.59 -19.21 -8.11
CA PHE A 191 14.43 -18.57 -9.13
C PHE A 191 15.61 -17.77 -8.58
N THR A 192 15.54 -17.25 -7.36
CA THR A 192 16.50 -16.27 -6.86
C THR A 192 16.99 -16.52 -5.43
N GLY A 193 16.55 -17.60 -4.79
CA GLY A 193 16.86 -17.88 -3.38
C GLY A 193 16.28 -16.88 -2.39
N ARG A 194 15.31 -16.05 -2.81
CA ARG A 194 14.72 -14.99 -1.98
C ARG A 194 13.28 -15.30 -1.62
N ASP A 195 13.01 -15.37 -0.32
CA ASP A 195 11.70 -15.71 0.21
C ASP A 195 10.71 -14.54 0.12
N ALA A 196 9.64 -14.75 -0.65
CA ALA A 196 8.57 -13.76 -0.80
C ALA A 196 7.81 -13.53 0.53
N ASN A 197 7.64 -14.58 1.33
CA ASN A 197 6.97 -14.54 2.63
C ASN A 197 7.84 -13.94 3.76
N ARG A 198 9.11 -13.67 3.48
CA ARG A 198 10.04 -12.93 4.35
C ARG A 198 10.39 -11.55 3.77
N GLY A 199 9.60 -11.04 2.86
CA GLY A 199 9.72 -9.69 2.31
C GLY A 199 10.72 -9.51 1.17
N ALA A 200 11.30 -10.59 0.65
CA ALA A 200 12.34 -10.53 -0.38
C ALA A 200 11.85 -10.91 -1.79
N CYS A 201 10.55 -10.73 -2.07
CA CYS A 201 9.98 -11.06 -3.39
C CYS A 201 10.64 -10.28 -4.53
N THR A 202 11.12 -11.00 -5.55
CA THR A 202 11.74 -10.45 -6.76
C THR A 202 10.77 -10.31 -7.93
N HIS A 203 9.48 -10.57 -7.70
CA HIS A 203 8.40 -10.50 -8.69
C HIS A 203 8.63 -11.37 -9.95
N PRO A 204 9.07 -12.63 -9.85
CA PRO A 204 9.33 -13.44 -11.04
C PRO A 204 8.05 -13.72 -11.85
N CYS A 205 6.88 -13.73 -11.23
CA CYS A 205 5.61 -13.83 -11.96
C CYS A 205 5.40 -12.74 -13.00
N ARG A 206 6.20 -11.68 -13.01
CA ARG A 206 6.15 -10.56 -13.95
C ARG A 206 7.24 -10.60 -15.02
N TRP A 207 8.07 -11.64 -15.00
CA TRP A 207 9.07 -11.87 -16.05
C TRP A 207 8.42 -12.46 -17.28
N LYS A 208 9.07 -12.33 -18.43
CA LYS A 208 8.64 -12.99 -19.66
C LYS A 208 9.09 -14.45 -19.63
N TYR A 209 8.17 -15.35 -19.87
CA TYR A 209 8.44 -16.78 -19.96
C TYR A 209 7.96 -17.34 -21.29
N ALA A 210 8.58 -18.46 -21.69
CA ALA A 210 8.09 -19.32 -22.73
C ALA A 210 8.24 -20.77 -22.27
N VAL A 211 7.31 -21.60 -22.65
CA VAL A 211 7.42 -23.06 -22.45
C VAL A 211 8.12 -23.65 -23.65
N VAL A 212 9.11 -24.50 -23.38
CA VAL A 212 9.81 -25.29 -24.41
C VAL A 212 9.49 -26.73 -24.14
N GLU A 213 8.99 -27.42 -25.17
CA GLU A 213 8.82 -28.86 -25.11
C GLU A 213 10.16 -29.56 -25.46
N GLU A 214 10.56 -30.55 -24.65
CA GLU A 214 11.85 -31.21 -24.78
C GLU A 214 12.03 -31.89 -26.18
N THR A 215 10.94 -32.39 -26.79
CA THR A 215 10.96 -33.01 -28.09
C THR A 215 10.93 -32.03 -29.26
N ARG A 216 10.78 -30.74 -29.01
CA ARG A 216 10.77 -29.66 -30.01
C ARG A 216 11.76 -28.55 -29.65
N PRO A 217 13.07 -28.83 -29.62
CA PRO A 217 14.07 -27.85 -29.24
C PRO A 217 14.06 -26.69 -30.24
N GLY A 218 13.97 -25.45 -29.69
CA GLY A 218 13.96 -24.21 -30.48
C GLY A 218 12.57 -23.65 -30.79
N GLU A 219 11.49 -24.38 -30.50
CA GLU A 219 10.13 -23.84 -30.51
C GLU A 219 9.77 -23.27 -29.13
N TYR A 220 9.63 -21.93 -29.05
CA TYR A 220 9.20 -21.23 -27.85
C TYR A 220 7.69 -21.06 -27.90
N LEU A 221 6.98 -21.78 -27.04
CA LEU A 221 5.54 -21.63 -26.89
C LEU A 221 5.28 -20.51 -25.87
N PRO A 222 4.70 -19.40 -26.30
CA PRO A 222 4.31 -18.37 -25.34
C PRO A 222 3.28 -18.92 -24.37
N VAL A 223 3.38 -18.52 -23.12
CA VAL A 223 2.47 -18.99 -22.08
C VAL A 223 1.29 -18.02 -22.02
N TYR A 224 0.09 -18.53 -22.32
CA TYR A 224 -1.18 -17.80 -22.28
C TYR A 224 -2.17 -18.52 -21.37
N GLU A 225 -3.16 -17.81 -20.86
CA GLU A 225 -4.25 -18.42 -20.11
C GLU A 225 -5.34 -18.97 -21.05
N ASN A 226 -5.86 -20.14 -20.73
CA ASN A 226 -7.08 -20.66 -21.32
C ASN A 226 -7.91 -21.43 -20.29
N GLU A 227 -9.09 -21.91 -20.64
CA GLU A 227 -10.06 -22.56 -19.76
C GLU A 227 -9.53 -23.75 -18.93
N ARG A 228 -8.26 -24.16 -19.09
CA ARG A 228 -7.67 -25.37 -18.52
C ARG A 228 -6.45 -25.18 -17.63
N GLY A 229 -5.91 -23.95 -17.47
CA GLY A 229 -4.68 -23.82 -16.69
C GLY A 229 -4.23 -22.40 -16.39
N THR A 230 -3.45 -22.33 -15.33
CA THR A 230 -2.87 -21.11 -14.78
C THR A 230 -1.56 -20.79 -15.46
N PHE A 231 -1.34 -19.55 -15.72
CA PHE A 231 -0.23 -19.01 -16.45
C PHE A 231 0.56 -18.04 -15.58
N LEU A 232 1.84 -17.83 -15.86
CA LEU A 232 2.73 -16.93 -15.11
C LEU A 232 2.45 -15.51 -15.59
N PHE A 233 2.20 -14.47 -14.71
CA PHE A 233 1.34 -13.44 -15.17
C PHE A 233 1.59 -12.07 -14.64
N ASN A 234 1.42 -11.16 -15.54
CA ASN A 234 1.49 -9.74 -15.37
C ASN A 234 0.10 -9.19 -15.04
N SER A 235 -0.38 -9.46 -13.83
CA SER A 235 -1.68 -8.98 -13.38
C SER A 235 -1.78 -7.46 -13.45
N LYS A 236 -2.93 -6.95 -13.92
CA LYS A 236 -3.34 -5.56 -13.77
C LYS A 236 -3.36 -5.16 -12.31
N ASP A 237 -3.26 -3.86 -12.03
CA ASP A 237 -3.37 -3.35 -10.67
C ASP A 237 -4.85 -3.24 -10.26
N LEU A 238 -5.14 -3.59 -9.02
CA LEU A 238 -6.48 -3.43 -8.44
C LEU A 238 -6.84 -1.95 -8.36
N CYS A 239 -8.06 -1.60 -8.77
CA CYS A 239 -8.62 -0.27 -8.57
C CYS A 239 -10.14 -0.35 -8.37
N MET A 240 -10.58 -0.08 -7.15
CA MET A 240 -11.99 -0.11 -6.76
C MET A 240 -12.59 1.28 -6.58
N ILE A 241 -11.94 2.32 -7.11
CA ILE A 241 -12.40 3.70 -6.96
C ILE A 241 -13.77 3.96 -7.59
N GLY A 242 -14.12 3.19 -8.61
CA GLY A 242 -15.44 3.21 -9.24
C GLY A 242 -16.55 2.47 -8.48
N HIS A 243 -16.22 1.82 -7.36
CA HIS A 243 -17.09 0.88 -6.64
C HIS A 243 -17.13 1.14 -5.13
N ILE A 244 -16.97 2.40 -4.71
CA ILE A 244 -17.04 2.78 -3.29
C ILE A 244 -18.41 2.42 -2.67
N PRO A 245 -19.56 2.65 -3.33
CA PRO A 245 -20.86 2.26 -2.79
C PRO A 245 -20.94 0.76 -2.46
N GLU A 246 -20.52 -0.09 -3.41
CA GLU A 246 -20.57 -1.55 -3.25
C GLU A 246 -19.66 -2.06 -2.12
N LEU A 247 -18.50 -1.41 -1.91
CA LEU A 247 -17.60 -1.72 -0.80
C LEU A 247 -18.24 -1.35 0.56
N LEU A 248 -18.93 -0.21 0.64
CA LEU A 248 -19.65 0.23 1.83
C LEU A 248 -20.83 -0.70 2.14
N GLU A 249 -21.60 -1.09 1.13
CA GLU A 249 -22.71 -2.04 1.27
C GLU A 249 -22.25 -3.43 1.72
N ALA A 250 -21.04 -3.85 1.34
CA ALA A 250 -20.45 -5.10 1.81
C ALA A 250 -20.02 -5.06 3.29
N GLY A 251 -20.13 -3.90 3.95
CA GLY A 251 -19.79 -3.75 5.37
C GLY A 251 -18.30 -3.71 5.66
N ILE A 252 -17.48 -3.26 4.71
CA ILE A 252 -16.04 -3.12 4.86
C ILE A 252 -15.74 -1.87 5.70
N ASP A 253 -14.99 -2.03 6.78
CA ASP A 253 -14.66 -0.97 7.74
C ASP A 253 -13.40 -0.19 7.36
N SER A 254 -12.43 -0.83 6.67
CA SER A 254 -11.16 -0.21 6.30
C SER A 254 -10.78 -0.51 4.85
N PHE A 255 -10.50 0.55 4.09
CA PHE A 255 -10.08 0.52 2.70
C PHE A 255 -8.56 0.67 2.62
N LYS A 256 -7.89 -0.43 2.31
CA LYS A 256 -6.42 -0.50 2.29
C LYS A 256 -5.85 -0.30 0.90
N ILE A 257 -4.88 0.60 0.82
CA ILE A 257 -4.09 0.83 -0.38
C ILE A 257 -2.81 -0.01 -0.32
N GLU A 258 -2.49 -0.77 -1.39
CA GLU A 258 -1.19 -1.43 -1.54
C GLU A 258 -0.20 -0.48 -2.20
N GLY A 259 1.06 -0.52 -1.76
CA GLY A 259 2.08 0.30 -2.38
C GLY A 259 3.19 0.75 -1.45
N ARG A 260 3.59 -0.05 -0.47
CA ARG A 260 4.66 0.27 0.49
C ARG A 260 6.01 0.63 -0.15
N MET A 261 6.24 0.19 -1.41
CA MET A 261 7.45 0.51 -2.18
C MET A 261 7.25 1.68 -3.16
N LYS A 262 6.12 2.32 -3.12
CA LYS A 262 5.77 3.41 -4.04
C LYS A 262 6.30 4.77 -3.55
N THR A 263 6.38 5.72 -4.47
CA THR A 263 6.87 7.09 -4.23
C THR A 263 5.87 7.93 -3.42
N ALA A 264 6.34 9.05 -2.88
CA ALA A 264 5.49 10.04 -2.21
C ALA A 264 4.40 10.58 -3.16
N LEU A 265 4.68 10.77 -4.44
CA LEU A 265 3.67 11.17 -5.43
C LEU A 265 2.54 10.14 -5.54
N TYR A 266 2.87 8.85 -5.65
CA TYR A 266 1.85 7.79 -5.67
C TYR A 266 0.96 7.85 -4.43
N VAL A 267 1.57 7.96 -3.26
CA VAL A 267 0.85 8.00 -1.98
C VAL A 267 -0.05 9.24 -1.90
N ALA A 268 0.47 10.41 -2.27
CA ALA A 268 -0.29 11.67 -2.31
C ALA A 268 -1.50 11.56 -3.23
N THR A 269 -1.27 11.11 -4.47
CA THR A 269 -2.31 11.01 -5.50
C THR A 269 -3.41 10.03 -5.09
N VAL A 270 -3.03 8.81 -4.69
CA VAL A 270 -4.01 7.77 -4.34
C VAL A 270 -4.77 8.12 -3.07
N ALA A 271 -4.07 8.60 -2.02
CA ALA A 271 -4.71 8.98 -0.76
C ALA A 271 -5.74 10.11 -0.97
N ARG A 272 -5.33 11.19 -1.64
CA ARG A 272 -6.22 12.34 -1.94
C ARG A 272 -7.44 11.93 -2.74
N THR A 273 -7.23 11.11 -3.77
CA THR A 273 -8.30 10.71 -4.68
C THR A 273 -9.31 9.79 -4.00
N TYR A 274 -8.84 8.76 -3.28
CA TYR A 274 -9.74 7.89 -2.51
C TYR A 274 -10.44 8.64 -1.38
N ARG A 275 -9.75 9.55 -0.67
CA ARG A 275 -10.37 10.38 0.35
C ARG A 275 -11.53 11.19 -0.22
N LYS A 276 -11.29 11.87 -1.33
CA LYS A 276 -12.34 12.65 -2.00
C LYS A 276 -13.47 11.77 -2.50
N ALA A 277 -13.17 10.61 -3.11
CA ALA A 277 -14.20 9.69 -3.60
C ALA A 277 -15.08 9.15 -2.46
N ILE A 278 -14.49 8.80 -1.31
CA ILE A 278 -15.22 8.35 -0.13
C ILE A 278 -16.10 9.48 0.41
N ASP A 279 -15.56 10.68 0.58
CA ASP A 279 -16.29 11.82 1.13
C ASP A 279 -17.44 12.24 0.21
N ASP A 280 -17.20 12.31 -1.10
CA ASP A 280 -18.24 12.62 -2.09
C ASP A 280 -19.35 11.55 -2.10
N CYS A 281 -18.98 10.26 -1.99
CA CYS A 281 -19.95 9.15 -1.93
C CYS A 281 -20.81 9.21 -0.66
N LEU A 282 -20.21 9.55 0.48
CA LEU A 282 -20.95 9.70 1.75
C LEU A 282 -21.86 10.95 1.75
N GLU A 283 -21.49 11.99 1.01
CA GLU A 283 -22.35 13.17 0.84
C GLU A 283 -23.54 12.89 -0.09
N SER A 284 -23.26 12.37 -1.28
CA SER A 284 -24.29 11.85 -2.20
C SER A 284 -23.68 10.98 -3.30
N GLU A 285 -24.38 9.92 -3.67
CA GLU A 285 -23.99 9.06 -4.79
C GLU A 285 -23.93 9.82 -6.12
N GLU A 286 -24.82 10.81 -6.31
CA GLU A 286 -24.82 11.68 -7.49
C GLU A 286 -23.52 12.47 -7.62
N LYS A 287 -23.06 13.08 -6.53
CA LYS A 287 -21.79 13.84 -6.48
C LYS A 287 -20.61 12.93 -6.78
N TYR A 288 -20.57 11.74 -6.18
CA TYR A 288 -19.56 10.75 -6.43
C TYR A 288 -19.52 10.34 -7.92
N ARG A 289 -20.67 10.01 -8.52
CA ARG A 289 -20.75 9.64 -9.94
C ARG A 289 -20.35 10.79 -10.87
N LYS A 290 -20.76 12.01 -10.56
CA LYS A 290 -20.41 13.23 -11.32
C LYS A 290 -18.89 13.46 -11.35
N ASN A 291 -18.21 13.18 -10.24
CA ASN A 291 -16.77 13.40 -10.10
C ASN A 291 -15.93 12.19 -10.58
N MET A 292 -16.53 11.10 -11.04
CA MET A 292 -15.82 9.89 -11.48
C MET A 292 -14.74 10.15 -12.54
N PRO A 293 -14.96 10.97 -13.59
CA PRO A 293 -13.91 11.27 -14.56
C PRO A 293 -12.66 11.86 -13.91
N TRP A 294 -12.83 12.76 -12.95
CA TRP A 294 -11.72 13.36 -12.21
C TRP A 294 -10.94 12.32 -11.38
N TYR A 295 -11.64 11.39 -10.69
CA TYR A 295 -10.94 10.35 -9.92
C TYR A 295 -10.06 9.47 -10.81
N LEU A 296 -10.57 9.08 -11.97
CA LEU A 296 -9.84 8.23 -12.92
C LEU A 296 -8.66 8.97 -13.54
N GLU A 297 -8.80 10.25 -13.87
CA GLU A 297 -7.72 11.09 -14.37
C GLU A 297 -6.62 11.27 -13.31
N GLU A 298 -6.99 11.57 -12.07
CA GLU A 298 -6.02 11.71 -10.98
C GLU A 298 -5.24 10.41 -10.72
N ILE A 299 -5.89 9.27 -10.65
CA ILE A 299 -5.23 7.98 -10.44
C ILE A 299 -4.24 7.67 -11.56
N ALA A 300 -4.52 8.06 -12.80
CA ALA A 300 -3.63 7.84 -13.95
C ALA A 300 -2.34 8.71 -13.92
N ARG A 301 -2.29 9.75 -13.09
CA ARG A 301 -1.08 10.59 -12.92
C ARG A 301 0.06 9.91 -12.18
N CYS A 302 -0.22 8.87 -11.39
CA CYS A 302 0.83 8.09 -10.74
C CYS A 302 1.12 6.80 -11.51
N THR A 303 2.27 6.19 -11.22
CA THR A 303 2.68 4.95 -11.90
C THR A 303 1.74 3.80 -11.61
N TYR A 304 1.05 3.29 -12.61
CA TYR A 304 0.11 2.19 -12.54
C TYR A 304 0.31 1.20 -13.69
N ARG A 305 -0.29 0.03 -13.55
CA ARG A 305 -0.58 -0.90 -14.63
C ARG A 305 -2.07 -0.81 -14.92
N GLN A 306 -2.52 -1.12 -16.12
CA GLN A 306 -3.96 -1.16 -16.41
C GLN A 306 -4.76 -1.69 -15.21
N PHE A 307 -5.97 -1.19 -15.02
CA PHE A 307 -6.76 -1.49 -13.82
C PHE A 307 -7.71 -2.67 -13.99
N THR A 308 -7.96 -3.35 -12.87
CA THR A 308 -8.92 -4.44 -12.72
C THR A 308 -9.65 -4.32 -11.38
N THR A 309 -10.82 -4.92 -11.28
CA THR A 309 -11.53 -5.11 -10.00
C THR A 309 -11.10 -6.38 -9.25
N GLY A 310 -10.09 -7.10 -9.75
CA GLY A 310 -9.61 -8.34 -9.15
C GLY A 310 -10.70 -9.40 -9.05
N PHE A 311 -10.89 -9.97 -7.86
CA PHE A 311 -11.89 -11.01 -7.60
C PHE A 311 -13.24 -10.47 -7.11
N TYR A 312 -13.39 -9.17 -6.90
CA TYR A 312 -14.57 -8.60 -6.26
C TYR A 312 -15.89 -8.91 -6.96
N PHE A 313 -15.90 -8.99 -8.28
CA PHE A 313 -17.09 -9.29 -9.09
C PHE A 313 -17.06 -10.66 -9.76
N GLY A 314 -16.17 -11.54 -9.34
CA GLY A 314 -16.07 -12.90 -9.85
C GLY A 314 -14.64 -13.35 -10.09
N ARG A 315 -14.48 -14.48 -10.76
CA ARG A 315 -13.14 -14.99 -11.08
C ARG A 315 -12.48 -14.10 -12.13
N PRO A 316 -11.21 -13.70 -11.90
CA PRO A 316 -10.42 -13.04 -12.93
C PRO A 316 -10.31 -13.88 -14.19
N ASP A 317 -10.42 -13.23 -15.32
CA ASP A 317 -10.28 -13.82 -16.64
C ASP A 317 -9.08 -13.21 -17.40
N GLU A 318 -8.98 -13.50 -18.69
CA GLU A 318 -7.95 -12.96 -19.58
C GLU A 318 -7.90 -11.42 -19.59
N THR A 319 -9.02 -10.74 -19.34
CA THR A 319 -9.09 -9.27 -19.33
C THR A 319 -8.38 -8.65 -18.11
N THR A 320 -8.09 -9.45 -17.09
CA THR A 320 -7.44 -8.99 -15.83
C THR A 320 -5.91 -9.04 -15.90
N GLN A 321 -5.35 -9.52 -17.00
CA GLN A 321 -3.91 -9.69 -17.23
C GLN A 321 -3.40 -8.74 -18.32
N ILE A 322 -2.08 -8.51 -18.34
CA ILE A 322 -1.39 -7.74 -19.38
C ILE A 322 -0.50 -8.66 -20.16
N TYR A 323 -0.78 -8.84 -21.45
CA TYR A 323 -0.08 -9.81 -22.32
C TYR A 323 1.00 -9.18 -23.20
N ASP A 324 0.91 -7.88 -23.49
CA ASP A 324 1.69 -7.18 -24.50
C ASP A 324 2.90 -6.43 -23.95
N ALA A 325 2.90 -6.02 -22.69
CA ALA A 325 4.02 -5.31 -22.10
C ALA A 325 4.09 -5.46 -20.57
N SER A 326 5.32 -5.44 -20.02
CA SER A 326 5.56 -5.23 -18.58
C SER A 326 5.59 -3.74 -18.22
N THR A 327 4.97 -2.89 -19.05
CA THR A 327 5.11 -1.44 -18.98
C THR A 327 4.22 -0.85 -17.89
N TYR A 328 4.82 -0.02 -17.05
CA TYR A 328 4.10 0.88 -16.19
C TYR A 328 3.75 2.14 -16.98
N TYR A 329 2.54 2.63 -16.77
CA TYR A 329 2.06 3.89 -17.34
C TYR A 329 2.13 4.99 -16.28
N SER A 330 2.32 6.21 -16.70
CA SER A 330 2.19 7.41 -15.87
C SER A 330 1.98 8.60 -16.78
N ASP A 331 0.94 9.37 -16.52
CA ASP A 331 0.62 10.57 -17.28
C ASP A 331 1.32 11.82 -16.74
N ALA A 332 2.10 11.67 -15.65
CA ALA A 332 2.90 12.75 -15.07
C ALA A 332 4.31 12.30 -14.68
N ILE A 333 5.25 13.21 -14.69
CA ILE A 333 6.62 13.00 -14.21
C ILE A 333 6.76 13.59 -12.81
N TYR A 334 7.19 12.77 -11.85
CA TYR A 334 7.45 13.21 -10.49
C TYR A 334 8.75 14.01 -10.41
N LEU A 335 8.66 15.33 -10.36
CA LEU A 335 9.83 16.22 -10.38
C LEU A 335 10.50 16.38 -9.02
N GLY A 336 9.74 16.39 -7.93
CA GLY A 336 10.30 16.56 -6.59
C GLY A 336 9.26 16.93 -5.54
N ILE A 337 9.75 17.23 -4.33
CA ILE A 337 8.94 17.69 -3.19
C ILE A 337 9.33 19.11 -2.83
N VAL A 338 8.33 19.95 -2.63
CA VAL A 338 8.50 21.32 -2.08
C VAL A 338 8.47 21.24 -0.56
N TYR A 339 9.55 21.66 0.09
CA TYR A 339 9.66 21.68 1.56
C TYR A 339 9.33 23.04 2.16
N GLU A 340 9.81 24.09 1.53
CA GLU A 340 9.73 25.44 2.08
C GLU A 340 9.44 26.46 0.97
N ARG A 341 8.86 27.57 1.34
CA ARG A 341 8.74 28.77 0.51
C ARG A 341 9.25 29.95 1.31
N ASP A 342 10.19 30.69 0.74
CA ASP A 342 10.71 31.90 1.38
C ASP A 342 9.78 33.12 1.18
N GLU A 343 10.12 34.24 1.83
CA GLU A 343 9.36 35.48 1.77
C GLU A 343 9.34 36.08 0.35
N MET A 344 10.31 35.76 -0.51
CA MET A 344 10.38 36.20 -1.90
C MET A 344 9.61 35.29 -2.85
N GLY A 345 8.97 34.24 -2.34
CA GLY A 345 8.17 33.30 -3.13
C GLY A 345 8.95 32.17 -3.76
N ARG A 346 10.26 32.02 -3.48
CA ARG A 346 11.09 30.93 -3.97
C ARG A 346 10.76 29.65 -3.20
N ALA A 347 10.68 28.53 -3.92
CA ALA A 347 10.42 27.21 -3.35
C ALA A 347 11.72 26.41 -3.26
N ARG A 348 12.00 25.86 -2.08
CA ARG A 348 13.05 24.85 -1.89
C ARG A 348 12.49 23.48 -2.28
N ILE A 349 13.13 22.86 -3.26
CA ILE A 349 12.67 21.59 -3.85
C ILE A 349 13.75 20.53 -3.67
N GLU A 350 13.37 19.36 -3.12
CA GLU A 350 14.18 18.16 -3.23
C GLU A 350 13.87 17.49 -4.58
N GLN A 351 14.82 17.57 -5.50
CA GLN A 351 14.66 17.09 -6.87
C GLN A 351 14.63 15.56 -6.94
N ARG A 352 13.74 15.01 -7.77
CA ARG A 352 13.62 13.57 -8.08
C ARG A 352 13.86 13.27 -9.57
N ASN A 353 13.47 14.17 -10.46
CA ASN A 353 13.69 14.05 -11.89
C ASN A 353 14.15 15.39 -12.47
N LYS A 354 14.72 15.34 -13.68
CA LYS A 354 15.20 16.52 -14.40
C LYS A 354 14.03 17.45 -14.75
N PHE A 355 14.26 18.76 -14.55
CA PHE A 355 13.44 19.84 -15.10
C PHE A 355 14.31 21.06 -15.47
N CYS A 356 13.76 21.93 -16.27
CA CYS A 356 14.46 23.07 -16.85
C CYS A 356 13.70 24.38 -16.63
N VAL A 357 14.40 25.49 -16.75
CA VAL A 357 13.76 26.81 -16.87
C VAL A 357 12.88 26.81 -18.14
N GLY A 358 11.65 27.28 -17.99
CA GLY A 358 10.63 27.28 -19.04
C GLY A 358 9.67 26.10 -19.00
N ASP A 359 9.96 25.05 -18.21
CA ASP A 359 9.03 23.92 -18.07
C ASP A 359 7.74 24.33 -17.35
N ARG A 360 6.61 23.84 -17.84
CA ARG A 360 5.33 23.92 -17.15
C ARG A 360 5.24 22.79 -16.15
N ILE A 361 4.91 23.13 -14.92
CA ILE A 361 4.80 22.19 -13.80
C ILE A 361 3.47 22.40 -13.07
N GLU A 362 3.01 21.36 -12.43
CA GLU A 362 1.89 21.41 -11.50
C GLU A 362 2.39 21.11 -10.07
N ILE A 363 2.02 21.95 -9.12
CA ILE A 363 2.31 21.74 -7.70
C ILE A 363 1.05 21.16 -7.05
N MET A 364 1.09 19.89 -6.77
CA MET A 364 -0.01 19.16 -6.11
C MET A 364 -0.12 19.60 -4.65
N LYS A 365 -1.34 19.90 -4.20
CA LYS A 365 -1.64 20.31 -2.83
C LYS A 365 -2.62 19.37 -2.15
N PRO A 366 -2.48 19.17 -0.82
CA PRO A 366 -3.40 18.32 -0.05
C PRO A 366 -4.87 18.74 -0.15
N ASP A 367 -5.14 20.05 -0.28
CA ASP A 367 -6.50 20.61 -0.35
C ASP A 367 -7.12 20.54 -1.77
N GLY A 368 -6.43 19.94 -2.74
CA GLY A 368 -6.88 19.81 -4.12
C GLY A 368 -6.84 21.10 -4.94
N ARG A 369 -6.32 22.20 -4.37
CA ARG A 369 -6.12 23.49 -5.08
C ARG A 369 -4.71 23.53 -5.65
N ASP A 370 -4.46 22.67 -6.62
CA ASP A 370 -3.18 22.55 -7.30
C ASP A 370 -2.81 23.86 -8.00
N ILE A 371 -1.51 24.07 -8.19
CA ILE A 371 -0.98 25.32 -8.77
C ILE A 371 -0.24 24.97 -10.04
N ASP A 372 -0.73 25.49 -11.17
CA ASP A 372 0.03 25.52 -12.42
C ASP A 372 1.07 26.64 -12.35
N ALA A 373 2.30 26.31 -12.68
CA ALA A 373 3.41 27.25 -12.68
C ALA A 373 4.34 26.99 -13.87
N THR A 374 5.09 28.03 -14.26
CA THR A 374 6.24 27.88 -15.16
C THR A 374 7.51 28.10 -14.36
N VAL A 375 8.51 27.26 -14.56
CA VAL A 375 9.82 27.39 -13.90
C VAL A 375 10.53 28.62 -14.48
N GLU A 376 10.55 29.71 -13.76
CA GLU A 376 11.15 30.99 -14.21
C GLU A 376 12.66 31.02 -13.95
N LYS A 377 13.09 30.43 -12.82
CA LYS A 377 14.47 30.44 -12.36
C LYS A 377 14.80 29.21 -11.54
N ILE A 378 16.01 28.70 -11.69
CA ILE A 378 16.57 27.64 -10.88
C ILE A 378 17.86 28.15 -10.24
N GLU A 379 18.03 27.94 -8.94
CA GLU A 379 19.28 28.16 -8.22
C GLU A 379 19.71 26.84 -7.56
N ASP A 380 21.02 26.56 -7.55
CA ASP A 380 21.58 25.42 -6.84
C ASP A 380 21.74 25.72 -5.33
N GLU A 381 22.26 24.75 -4.57
CA GLU A 381 22.47 24.90 -3.10
C GLU A 381 23.44 26.02 -2.76
N ASP A 382 24.32 26.40 -3.68
CA ASP A 382 25.28 27.52 -3.51
C ASP A 382 24.68 28.89 -3.96
N GLY A 383 23.41 28.90 -4.41
CA GLY A 383 22.73 30.10 -4.93
C GLY A 383 23.17 30.50 -6.33
N ARG A 384 23.79 29.61 -7.11
CA ARG A 384 24.20 29.85 -8.49
C ARG A 384 23.03 29.56 -9.42
N GLU A 385 22.81 30.44 -10.37
CA GLU A 385 21.78 30.23 -11.40
C GLU A 385 22.12 29.03 -12.30
N ALA A 386 21.10 28.22 -12.57
CA ALA A 386 21.16 27.08 -13.46
C ALA A 386 20.00 27.11 -14.45
N ILE A 387 20.24 26.63 -15.68
CA ILE A 387 19.19 26.50 -16.70
C ILE A 387 18.40 25.20 -16.56
N SER A 388 18.94 24.24 -15.82
CA SER A 388 18.28 22.95 -15.53
C SER A 388 18.76 22.36 -14.22
N ALA A 389 17.91 21.54 -13.62
CA ALA A 389 18.25 20.64 -12.52
C ALA A 389 18.38 19.22 -13.11
N PRO A 390 19.59 18.77 -13.52
CA PRO A 390 19.75 17.58 -14.36
C PRO A 390 19.65 16.26 -13.60
N HIS A 391 20.04 16.23 -12.33
CA HIS A 391 20.10 15.03 -11.48
C HIS A 391 19.69 15.37 -10.05
N PRO A 392 19.06 14.44 -9.32
CA PRO A 392 18.85 14.59 -7.89
C PRO A 392 20.17 14.79 -7.16
N LYS A 393 20.27 15.82 -6.36
CA LYS A 393 21.38 16.08 -5.44
C LYS A 393 20.88 15.95 -4.02
#